data_a94f2b1cafdec96a9732f4f98da7c241
#
_entry.id   a94f2b1cafdec96a9732f4f98da7c241
#
_cell.length_a   1.000
_cell.length_b   1.000
_cell.length_c   1.000
_cell.angle_alpha   90.00
_cell.angle_beta   90.00
_cell.angle_gamma   90.00
#
_symmetry.space_group_name_H-M   'P 1'
#
loop_
_entity.id
_entity.type
_entity.pdbx_description
1 polymer ?
#
loop_
_entity_poly.entity_id
_entity_poly.type
_entity_poly.pdbx_seq_one_letter_code
_entity_poly.pdbx_strand_id
1 'polypeptide(L)'
;MDGDYKGKCILPDEGSVEIDISGFLDGKEHEVTVFKRQDASHYVVFEGLITGKDTEISKSKVQFTRRIEVYGDSVSAGEVSEAVARAGLSDPENNGEYSNSFYSYSWLCARKLHADIHDVAQGGIALLHGQGYFAGPDYTGMEESYDKIEMNPYLGETKPWDFSRYTPHVVIVAFGQNDANPVNYMAEDYEGEQAEHWRTEYRKFIETIQKKYPKCEIILTTTILNHDAAWDRAIGQVAEEMKDKHVHHFLYTNNGSGTHGHIRIPEAEKMAEELSGFIESLGEEIWKD
;
A
#
# COMPACT_ATOMS: atom_id res chain seq x y z
N MET A 1 14.89 14.38 3.07
CA MET A 1 15.12 15.67 3.78
C MET A 1 14.46 16.76 2.97
N ASP A 2 13.71 17.62 3.61
CA ASP A 2 13.04 18.77 2.98
C ASP A 2 12.21 18.41 1.75
N GLY A 3 11.54 17.26 1.79
CA GLY A 3 10.76 16.69 0.68
C GLY A 3 11.57 15.88 -0.34
N ASP A 4 12.90 15.97 -0.35
CA ASP A 4 13.75 15.22 -1.29
C ASP A 4 14.16 13.86 -0.74
N TYR A 5 14.11 12.84 -1.58
CA TYR A 5 14.71 11.54 -1.29
C TYR A 5 16.24 11.62 -1.33
N LYS A 6 16.90 11.31 -0.24
CA LYS A 6 18.37 11.44 -0.12
C LYS A 6 19.11 10.11 -0.26
N GLY A 7 18.45 8.99 -0.03
CA GLY A 7 19.07 7.68 -0.17
C GLY A 7 18.38 6.59 0.62
N LYS A 8 18.91 5.38 0.50
CA LYS A 8 18.45 4.19 1.21
C LYS A 8 19.63 3.52 1.93
N CYS A 9 19.33 2.87 3.04
CA CYS A 9 20.24 1.96 3.71
C CYS A 9 19.65 0.55 3.66
N ILE A 10 20.47 -0.42 3.27
CA ILE A 10 20.15 -1.83 3.37
C ILE A 10 20.71 -2.29 4.71
N LEU A 11 19.83 -2.72 5.60
CA LEU A 11 20.22 -3.18 6.92
C LEU A 11 20.80 -4.59 6.84
N PRO A 12 21.75 -4.96 7.71
CA PRO A 12 22.17 -6.33 7.86
C PRO A 12 21.08 -7.17 8.52
N ASP A 13 21.18 -8.47 8.43
CA ASP A 13 20.22 -9.40 9.02
C ASP A 13 20.15 -9.29 10.55
N GLU A 14 21.26 -8.92 11.18
CA GLU A 14 21.36 -8.72 12.63
C GLU A 14 22.20 -7.48 12.98
N GLY A 15 21.88 -6.88 14.14
CA GLY A 15 22.61 -5.73 14.69
C GLY A 15 22.01 -4.38 14.31
N SER A 16 22.66 -3.31 14.75
CA SER A 16 22.26 -1.92 14.47
C SER A 16 23.24 -1.24 13.51
N VAL A 17 22.71 -0.25 12.78
CA VAL A 17 23.47 0.56 11.83
C VAL A 17 23.26 2.03 12.13
N GLU A 18 24.35 2.78 12.20
CA GLU A 18 24.32 4.23 12.20
C GLU A 18 24.31 4.76 10.75
N ILE A 19 23.34 5.60 10.44
CA ILE A 19 23.22 6.26 9.12
C ILE A 19 23.66 7.71 9.30
N ASP A 20 24.83 8.06 8.77
CA ASP A 20 25.33 9.42 8.79
C ASP A 20 24.63 10.28 7.74
N ILE A 21 23.90 11.29 8.21
CA ILE A 21 23.22 12.29 7.36
C ILE A 21 23.90 13.66 7.41
N SER A 22 25.03 13.79 8.10
CA SER A 22 25.71 15.08 8.29
C SER A 22 26.07 15.77 6.97
N GLY A 23 26.41 15.01 5.93
CA GLY A 23 26.71 15.53 4.60
C GLY A 23 25.53 16.22 3.88
N PHE A 24 24.30 16.09 4.40
CA PHE A 24 23.11 16.77 3.85
C PHE A 24 22.72 18.01 4.66
N LEU A 25 23.42 18.31 5.77
CA LEU A 25 23.10 19.42 6.65
C LEU A 25 24.00 20.63 6.34
N ASP A 26 23.41 21.82 6.29
CA ASP A 26 24.13 23.09 5.98
C ASP A 26 24.11 24.08 7.16
N GLY A 27 23.77 23.61 8.36
CA GLY A 27 23.67 24.42 9.56
C GLY A 27 22.36 25.18 9.74
N LYS A 28 21.38 24.95 8.85
CA LYS A 28 20.01 25.46 8.97
C LYS A 28 19.09 24.42 9.59
N GLU A 29 17.83 24.81 9.75
CA GLU A 29 16.75 23.88 10.10
C GLU A 29 16.39 23.01 8.90
N HIS A 30 16.28 21.70 9.11
CA HIS A 30 15.92 20.71 8.10
C HIS A 30 14.79 19.82 8.61
N GLU A 31 13.91 19.43 7.71
CA GLU A 31 12.91 18.38 7.92
C GLU A 31 13.52 17.01 7.55
N VAL A 32 13.60 16.10 8.50
CA VAL A 32 14.12 14.74 8.26
C VAL A 32 13.01 13.72 8.42
N THR A 33 12.72 13.00 7.35
CA THR A 33 11.78 11.87 7.36
C THR A 33 12.57 10.56 7.24
N VAL A 34 12.36 9.65 8.18
CA VAL A 34 12.88 8.28 8.15
C VAL A 34 11.69 7.35 7.99
N PHE A 35 11.75 6.44 7.03
CA PHE A 35 10.68 5.48 6.79
C PHE A 35 11.23 4.10 6.42
N LYS A 36 10.44 3.07 6.71
CA LYS A 36 10.69 1.71 6.28
C LYS A 36 10.21 1.55 4.84
N ARG A 37 11.11 1.19 3.92
CA ARG A 37 10.82 1.18 2.49
C ARG A 37 10.24 -0.12 1.93
N GLN A 38 10.18 -1.17 2.73
CA GLN A 38 9.64 -2.49 2.36
C GLN A 38 8.46 -2.87 3.26
N ASP A 39 7.70 -3.86 2.85
CA ASP A 39 6.56 -4.43 3.56
C ASP A 39 6.94 -5.19 4.85
N ALA A 40 6.01 -6.00 5.38
CA ALA A 40 6.22 -6.78 6.60
C ALA A 40 7.03 -8.08 6.39
N SER A 41 7.82 -8.18 5.30
CA SER A 41 8.78 -9.28 5.11
C SER A 41 9.89 -9.26 6.16
N HIS A 42 10.11 -8.12 6.82
CA HIS A 42 11.00 -7.95 7.96
C HIS A 42 10.55 -6.77 8.83
N TYR A 43 11.05 -6.71 10.06
CA TYR A 43 10.84 -5.58 10.96
C TYR A 43 12.15 -4.83 11.21
N VAL A 44 12.02 -3.54 11.53
CA VAL A 44 13.13 -2.69 11.92
C VAL A 44 12.76 -1.92 13.17
N VAL A 45 13.76 -1.63 14.00
CA VAL A 45 13.59 -0.79 15.20
C VAL A 45 14.36 0.50 14.99
N PHE A 46 13.67 1.63 15.10
CA PHE A 46 14.31 2.93 15.11
C PHE A 46 14.79 3.23 16.55
N GLU A 47 16.09 3.15 16.78
CA GLU A 47 16.67 3.31 18.12
C GLU A 47 16.81 4.77 18.56
N GLY A 48 16.80 5.70 17.61
CA GLY A 48 16.86 7.13 17.90
C GLY A 48 17.79 7.94 17.00
N LEU A 49 18.12 9.13 17.44
CA LEU A 49 19.02 10.06 16.74
C LEU A 49 20.26 10.32 17.58
N ILE A 50 21.42 10.29 16.95
CA ILE A 50 22.68 10.74 17.53
C ILE A 50 22.95 12.14 16.99
N THR A 51 22.99 13.13 17.86
CA THR A 51 23.13 14.53 17.48
C THR A 51 24.34 15.18 18.10
N GLY A 52 24.80 16.25 17.47
CA GLY A 52 25.81 17.12 18.04
C GLY A 52 25.30 17.84 19.30
N LYS A 53 26.23 18.32 20.14
CA LYS A 53 25.92 18.90 21.46
C LYS A 53 25.01 20.14 21.41
N ASP A 54 25.03 20.87 20.29
CA ASP A 54 24.28 22.11 20.08
C ASP A 54 23.15 21.93 19.09
N THR A 55 22.72 20.68 18.78
CA THR A 55 21.64 20.39 17.87
C THR A 55 20.32 20.37 18.62
N GLU A 56 19.37 21.19 18.18
CA GLU A 56 18.00 21.15 18.67
C GLU A 56 17.16 20.24 17.78
N ILE A 57 16.34 19.38 18.40
CA ILE A 57 15.35 18.56 17.72
C ILE A 57 13.97 19.09 18.08
N SER A 58 13.20 19.46 17.09
CA SER A 58 11.80 19.88 17.23
C SER A 58 10.85 18.92 16.53
N LYS A 59 9.57 19.01 16.84
CA LYS A 59 8.55 18.32 16.05
C LYS A 59 8.51 18.92 14.65
N SER A 60 8.22 18.07 13.67
CA SER A 60 7.95 18.49 12.30
C SER A 60 6.92 19.62 12.24
N LYS A 61 7.18 20.61 11.40
CA LYS A 61 6.23 21.69 11.07
C LYS A 61 5.28 21.30 9.94
N VAL A 62 5.59 20.24 9.22
CA VAL A 62 4.71 19.68 8.18
C VAL A 62 3.51 19.05 8.86
N GLN A 63 2.33 19.55 8.54
CA GLN A 63 1.08 18.98 9.01
C GLN A 63 0.21 18.65 7.81
N PHE A 64 -0.19 17.38 7.76
CA PHE A 64 -1.13 16.92 6.75
C PHE A 64 -2.56 17.05 7.30
N THR A 65 -3.41 17.74 6.54
CA THR A 65 -4.85 17.82 6.83
C THR A 65 -5.64 16.75 6.08
N ARG A 66 -5.04 16.14 5.07
CA ARG A 66 -5.59 15.04 4.28
C ARG A 66 -4.91 13.74 4.71
N ARG A 67 -5.66 12.65 4.77
CA ARG A 67 -5.18 11.35 5.25
C ARG A 67 -5.72 10.23 4.35
N ILE A 68 -4.83 9.36 3.91
CA ILE A 68 -5.13 8.21 3.05
C ILE A 68 -4.66 6.93 3.74
N GLU A 69 -5.49 5.90 3.76
CA GLU A 69 -5.10 4.55 4.16
C GLU A 69 -5.20 3.62 2.96
N VAL A 70 -4.25 2.69 2.84
CA VAL A 70 -4.17 1.76 1.71
C VAL A 70 -4.13 0.33 2.23
N TYR A 71 -5.01 -0.50 1.75
CA TYR A 71 -4.96 -1.95 1.89
C TYR A 71 -4.64 -2.54 0.53
N GLY A 72 -3.47 -3.12 0.37
CA GLY A 72 -2.99 -3.57 -0.93
C GLY A 72 -1.94 -4.68 -0.87
N ASP A 73 -1.43 -5.00 -2.02
CA ASP A 73 -0.41 -6.04 -2.21
C ASP A 73 0.99 -5.47 -2.53
N SER A 74 1.82 -6.26 -3.21
CA SER A 74 3.18 -5.90 -3.61
C SER A 74 3.28 -4.59 -4.42
N VAL A 75 2.26 -4.29 -5.22
CA VAL A 75 2.24 -3.07 -6.04
C VAL A 75 2.07 -1.84 -5.17
N SER A 76 1.20 -1.91 -4.16
CA SER A 76 1.01 -0.85 -3.16
C SER A 76 2.23 -0.72 -2.25
N ALA A 77 2.88 -1.84 -1.90
CA ALA A 77 4.12 -1.87 -1.12
C ALA A 77 5.35 -1.34 -1.90
N GLY A 78 5.24 -1.16 -3.21
CA GLY A 78 6.33 -0.67 -4.07
C GLY A 78 7.41 -1.71 -4.36
N GLU A 79 7.01 -3.00 -4.44
CA GLU A 79 7.95 -4.08 -4.77
C GLU A 79 8.63 -3.80 -6.10
N VAL A 80 9.95 -3.93 -6.11
CA VAL A 80 10.88 -3.67 -7.21
C VAL A 80 10.69 -2.36 -7.99
N SER A 81 10.06 -1.36 -7.39
CA SER A 81 9.77 -0.06 -8.02
C SER A 81 11.00 0.64 -8.60
N GLU A 82 12.17 0.50 -7.96
CA GLU A 82 13.43 1.11 -8.42
C GLU A 82 14.14 0.33 -9.56
N ALA A 83 13.66 -0.86 -9.96
CA ALA A 83 14.24 -1.63 -11.06
C ALA A 83 13.84 -1.06 -12.45
N VAL A 84 13.99 0.25 -12.65
CA VAL A 84 13.49 1.00 -13.81
C VAL A 84 14.03 0.48 -15.16
N ALA A 85 15.28 0.01 -15.19
CA ALA A 85 15.87 -0.57 -16.40
C ALA A 85 15.17 -1.88 -16.86
N ARG A 86 14.29 -2.44 -16.05
CA ARG A 86 13.53 -3.66 -16.32
C ARG A 86 12.03 -3.41 -16.44
N ALA A 87 11.60 -2.18 -16.71
CA ALA A 87 10.19 -1.87 -16.95
C ALA A 87 9.62 -2.74 -18.09
N GLY A 88 8.46 -3.35 -17.87
CA GLY A 88 7.82 -4.27 -18.82
C GLY A 88 8.49 -5.65 -18.96
N LEU A 89 9.51 -5.96 -18.15
CA LEU A 89 10.21 -7.23 -18.13
C LEU A 89 9.96 -7.94 -16.79
N SER A 90 10.33 -9.23 -16.74
CA SER A 90 10.32 -10.02 -15.49
C SER A 90 11.15 -9.34 -14.40
N ASP A 91 10.76 -9.57 -13.16
CA ASP A 91 11.44 -9.01 -12.00
C ASP A 91 12.90 -9.50 -11.86
N PRO A 92 13.77 -8.74 -11.21
CA PRO A 92 15.11 -9.18 -10.87
C PRO A 92 15.05 -10.31 -9.82
N GLU A 93 16.06 -11.18 -9.80
CA GLU A 93 16.14 -12.28 -8.83
C GLU A 93 16.20 -11.78 -7.37
N ASN A 94 16.93 -10.70 -7.12
CA ASN A 94 17.03 -10.04 -5.81
C ASN A 94 16.16 -8.79 -5.80
N ASN A 95 14.89 -8.94 -5.51
CA ASN A 95 13.92 -7.85 -5.58
C ASN A 95 13.99 -6.88 -4.39
N GLY A 96 14.41 -7.31 -3.21
CA GLY A 96 14.47 -6.47 -2.00
C GLY A 96 15.34 -5.22 -2.14
N GLU A 97 16.42 -5.27 -2.92
CA GLU A 97 17.27 -4.11 -3.21
C GLU A 97 16.50 -3.00 -3.94
N TYR A 98 15.56 -3.38 -4.80
CA TYR A 98 14.80 -2.47 -5.66
C TYR A 98 13.42 -2.12 -5.11
N SER A 99 12.98 -2.78 -4.03
CA SER A 99 11.67 -2.52 -3.44
C SER A 99 11.70 -1.23 -2.61
N ASN A 100 10.76 -0.31 -2.89
CA ASN A 100 10.71 0.97 -2.20
C ASN A 100 9.30 1.57 -2.25
N SER A 101 8.59 1.53 -1.11
CA SER A 101 7.26 2.09 -0.95
C SER A 101 7.17 3.58 -1.27
N PHE A 102 8.26 4.35 -1.05
CA PHE A 102 8.30 5.77 -1.39
C PHE A 102 7.97 6.04 -2.86
N TYR A 103 8.24 5.09 -3.74
CA TYR A 103 7.96 5.16 -5.18
C TYR A 103 6.78 4.26 -5.60
N SER A 104 6.02 3.70 -4.69
CA SER A 104 4.76 3.06 -5.02
C SER A 104 3.72 4.08 -5.50
N TYR A 105 2.76 3.62 -6.27
CA TYR A 105 1.68 4.51 -6.76
C TYR A 105 0.88 5.13 -5.60
N SER A 106 0.70 4.39 -4.50
CA SER A 106 -0.02 4.82 -3.31
C SER A 106 0.67 5.99 -2.62
N TRP A 107 1.98 5.89 -2.37
CA TRP A 107 2.77 6.96 -1.78
C TRP A 107 2.94 8.15 -2.71
N LEU A 108 3.10 7.92 -4.01
CA LEU A 108 3.15 8.97 -5.02
C LEU A 108 1.83 9.73 -5.10
N CYS A 109 0.69 9.03 -5.06
CA CYS A 109 -0.64 9.60 -5.00
C CYS A 109 -0.83 10.47 -3.74
N ALA A 110 -0.48 9.94 -2.57
CA ALA A 110 -0.57 10.69 -1.31
C ALA A 110 0.25 11.99 -1.36
N ARG A 111 1.50 11.94 -1.87
CA ARG A 111 2.32 13.15 -2.03
C ARG A 111 1.72 14.17 -3.00
N LYS A 112 1.14 13.74 -4.12
CA LYS A 112 0.44 14.62 -5.06
C LYS A 112 -0.73 15.35 -4.40
N LEU A 113 -1.45 14.65 -3.54
CA LEU A 113 -2.61 15.18 -2.80
C LEU A 113 -2.24 15.93 -1.52
N HIS A 114 -0.95 16.06 -1.19
CA HIS A 114 -0.47 16.59 0.10
C HIS A 114 -1.13 15.88 1.29
N ALA A 115 -1.29 14.57 1.21
CA ALA A 115 -1.88 13.73 2.23
C ALA A 115 -0.82 12.95 3.01
N ASP A 116 -1.09 12.72 4.30
CA ASP A 116 -0.43 11.67 5.06
C ASP A 116 -0.90 10.29 4.59
N ILE A 117 -0.07 9.28 4.72
CA ILE A 117 -0.38 7.92 4.26
C ILE A 117 -0.11 6.88 5.35
N HIS A 118 -1.09 5.99 5.53
CA HIS A 118 -0.95 4.74 6.26
C HIS A 118 -1.09 3.58 5.27
N ASP A 119 0.02 2.92 4.97
CA ASP A 119 0.10 1.89 3.93
C ASP A 119 0.16 0.50 4.57
N VAL A 120 -0.97 -0.21 4.53
CA VAL A 120 -1.15 -1.58 5.03
C VAL A 120 -1.04 -2.55 3.84
N ALA A 121 0.07 -2.46 3.12
CA ALA A 121 0.32 -3.28 1.94
C ALA A 121 1.36 -4.37 2.23
N GLN A 122 1.16 -5.53 1.62
CA GLN A 122 2.02 -6.69 1.80
C GLN A 122 2.21 -7.46 0.49
N GLY A 123 3.45 -7.69 0.12
CA GLY A 123 3.79 -8.50 -1.07
C GLY A 123 3.17 -9.90 -1.00
N GLY A 124 2.51 -10.29 -2.10
CA GLY A 124 1.90 -11.60 -2.25
C GLY A 124 0.61 -11.84 -1.49
N ILE A 125 0.11 -10.87 -0.72
CA ILE A 125 -1.12 -11.05 0.07
C ILE A 125 -2.37 -11.08 -0.83
N ALA A 126 -3.27 -12.03 -0.55
CA ALA A 126 -4.62 -12.06 -1.08
C ALA A 126 -5.62 -11.49 -0.05
N LEU A 127 -6.88 -11.36 -0.42
CA LEU A 127 -7.93 -11.02 0.53
C LEU A 127 -8.13 -12.17 1.53
N LEU A 128 -8.37 -13.38 1.00
CA LEU A 128 -8.75 -14.54 1.79
C LEU A 128 -7.53 -15.33 2.30
N HIS A 129 -7.67 -15.87 3.51
CA HIS A 129 -6.77 -16.89 4.01
C HIS A 129 -6.72 -18.12 3.10
N GLY A 130 -5.55 -18.75 2.99
CA GLY A 130 -5.33 -19.92 2.14
C GLY A 130 -5.09 -19.60 0.66
N GLN A 131 -4.98 -18.32 0.29
CA GLN A 131 -4.75 -17.87 -1.08
C GLN A 131 -3.57 -16.91 -1.17
N GLY A 132 -3.12 -16.63 -2.40
CA GLY A 132 -1.98 -15.74 -2.64
C GLY A 132 -0.63 -16.41 -2.40
N TYR A 133 0.33 -15.62 -1.93
CA TYR A 133 1.73 -16.02 -1.78
C TYR A 133 2.32 -15.62 -0.41
N PHE A 134 1.65 -14.76 0.34
CA PHE A 134 2.17 -14.26 1.60
C PHE A 134 2.04 -15.31 2.69
N ALA A 135 3.12 -15.46 3.48
CA ALA A 135 3.17 -16.32 4.66
C ALA A 135 2.75 -17.79 4.38
N GLY A 136 3.23 -18.37 3.27
CA GLY A 136 3.05 -19.81 3.02
C GLY A 136 3.79 -20.67 4.03
N PRO A 137 3.30 -21.88 4.37
CA PRO A 137 2.25 -22.60 3.65
C PRO A 137 0.81 -22.26 4.04
N ASP A 138 0.58 -21.48 5.09
CA ASP A 138 -0.76 -21.18 5.57
C ASP A 138 -1.44 -20.07 4.72
N TYR A 139 -0.65 -19.23 4.04
CA TYR A 139 -1.11 -18.13 3.19
C TYR A 139 -2.09 -17.19 3.90
N THR A 140 -1.57 -16.41 4.84
CA THR A 140 -2.35 -15.45 5.60
C THR A 140 -2.95 -14.38 4.68
N GLY A 141 -4.28 -14.19 4.75
CA GLY A 141 -5.01 -13.18 3.98
C GLY A 141 -5.10 -11.83 4.67
N MET A 142 -5.48 -10.80 3.91
CA MET A 142 -5.68 -9.45 4.45
C MET A 142 -6.85 -9.41 5.45
N GLU A 143 -7.85 -10.26 5.30
CA GLU A 143 -8.97 -10.39 6.24
C GLU A 143 -8.52 -10.70 7.68
N GLU A 144 -7.35 -11.37 7.83
CA GLU A 144 -6.76 -11.70 9.12
C GLU A 144 -5.65 -10.73 9.55
N SER A 145 -5.16 -9.88 8.63
CA SER A 145 -3.96 -9.06 8.84
C SER A 145 -4.26 -7.56 8.97
N TYR A 146 -5.39 -7.08 8.43
CA TYR A 146 -5.72 -5.65 8.32
C TYR A 146 -5.74 -4.91 9.65
N ASP A 147 -6.02 -5.60 10.74
CA ASP A 147 -6.15 -5.05 12.09
C ASP A 147 -4.89 -5.24 12.94
N LYS A 148 -3.76 -5.51 12.32
CA LYS A 148 -2.50 -5.77 13.01
C LYS A 148 -1.40 -4.82 12.58
N ILE A 149 -0.58 -4.37 13.54
CA ILE A 149 0.60 -3.54 13.26
C ILE A 149 1.82 -4.40 12.89
N GLU A 150 2.00 -5.53 13.55
CA GLU A 150 3.02 -6.54 13.23
C GLU A 150 2.29 -7.76 12.66
N MET A 151 2.01 -7.70 11.34
CA MET A 151 1.08 -8.62 10.69
C MET A 151 1.70 -9.94 10.22
N ASN A 152 3.03 -10.03 10.11
CA ASN A 152 3.69 -11.24 9.61
C ASN A 152 3.82 -12.30 10.71
N PRO A 153 3.06 -13.41 10.66
CA PRO A 153 3.05 -14.41 11.71
C PRO A 153 4.37 -15.18 11.85
N TYR A 154 5.23 -15.16 10.81
CA TYR A 154 6.53 -15.84 10.84
C TYR A 154 7.65 -15.00 11.45
N LEU A 155 7.41 -13.73 11.72
CA LEU A 155 8.39 -12.84 12.37
C LEU A 155 8.13 -12.66 13.88
N GLY A 156 7.13 -13.34 14.42
CA GLY A 156 6.80 -13.31 15.84
C GLY A 156 5.30 -13.19 16.10
N GLU A 157 4.94 -12.87 17.33
CA GLU A 157 3.55 -12.65 17.72
C GLU A 157 2.99 -11.38 17.06
N THR A 158 1.85 -11.51 16.39
CA THR A 158 1.16 -10.38 15.77
C THR A 158 0.51 -9.49 16.83
N LYS A 159 0.51 -8.18 16.60
CA LYS A 159 -0.05 -7.19 17.53
C LYS A 159 -1.21 -6.44 16.92
N PRO A 160 -2.27 -6.15 17.68
CA PRO A 160 -3.42 -5.40 17.17
C PRO A 160 -3.03 -3.97 16.85
N TRP A 161 -3.65 -3.43 15.79
CA TRP A 161 -3.60 -2.01 15.47
C TRP A 161 -4.67 -1.24 16.24
N ASP A 162 -4.28 -0.10 16.79
CA ASP A 162 -5.23 0.83 17.40
C ASP A 162 -5.74 1.84 16.36
N PHE A 163 -6.91 1.59 15.83
CA PHE A 163 -7.56 2.41 14.80
C PHE A 163 -7.85 3.85 15.24
N SER A 164 -7.84 4.14 16.55
CA SER A 164 -8.01 5.51 17.03
C SER A 164 -6.81 6.42 16.75
N ARG A 165 -5.67 5.85 16.39
CA ARG A 165 -4.42 6.58 16.11
C ARG A 165 -4.39 7.23 14.72
N TYR A 166 -5.21 6.74 13.80
CA TYR A 166 -5.27 7.24 12.44
C TYR A 166 -6.67 7.13 11.88
N THR A 167 -7.23 8.23 11.40
CA THR A 167 -8.56 8.26 10.78
C THR A 167 -8.42 8.82 9.36
N PRO A 168 -8.46 7.96 8.32
CA PRO A 168 -8.33 8.38 6.94
C PRO A 168 -9.60 9.08 6.45
N HIS A 169 -9.45 9.97 5.48
CA HIS A 169 -10.54 10.52 4.69
C HIS A 169 -10.84 9.64 3.47
N VAL A 170 -9.79 9.03 2.94
CA VAL A 170 -9.87 8.13 1.79
C VAL A 170 -9.20 6.80 2.15
N VAL A 171 -9.87 5.70 1.86
CA VAL A 171 -9.31 4.34 1.93
C VAL A 171 -9.24 3.76 0.53
N ILE A 172 -8.07 3.26 0.14
CA ILE A 172 -7.86 2.56 -1.13
C ILE A 172 -7.75 1.07 -0.82
N VAL A 173 -8.58 0.25 -1.47
CA VAL A 173 -8.56 -1.21 -1.37
C VAL A 173 -8.18 -1.78 -2.73
N ALA A 174 -6.98 -2.36 -2.82
CA ALA A 174 -6.36 -2.80 -4.07
C ALA A 174 -5.95 -4.27 -3.98
N PHE A 175 -6.95 -5.16 -4.05
CA PHE A 175 -6.78 -6.61 -4.05
C PHE A 175 -7.40 -7.24 -5.30
N GLY A 176 -7.16 -8.55 -5.48
CA GLY A 176 -7.74 -9.38 -6.52
C GLY A 176 -6.69 -10.08 -7.37
N GLN A 177 -5.48 -9.52 -7.48
CA GLN A 177 -4.40 -10.06 -8.32
C GLN A 177 -3.83 -11.36 -7.75
N ASN A 178 -3.53 -11.39 -6.45
CA ASN A 178 -2.99 -12.56 -5.77
C ASN A 178 -4.06 -13.61 -5.46
N ASP A 179 -5.31 -13.22 -5.39
CA ASP A 179 -6.46 -14.11 -5.13
C ASP A 179 -6.68 -15.12 -6.25
N ALA A 180 -6.11 -14.89 -7.43
CA ALA A 180 -6.07 -15.84 -8.54
C ALA A 180 -5.14 -17.05 -8.30
N ASN A 181 -4.41 -17.10 -7.18
CA ASN A 181 -3.49 -18.19 -6.84
C ASN A 181 -4.00 -18.98 -5.62
N PRO A 182 -4.00 -20.33 -5.65
CA PRO A 182 -3.50 -21.23 -6.70
C PRO A 182 -4.47 -21.50 -7.85
N VAL A 183 -5.70 -21.03 -7.77
CA VAL A 183 -6.74 -21.28 -8.80
C VAL A 183 -7.42 -19.96 -9.16
N ASN A 184 -7.47 -19.63 -10.44
CA ASN A 184 -8.15 -18.44 -10.93
C ASN A 184 -9.67 -18.70 -11.10
N TYR A 185 -10.32 -19.08 -9.98
CA TYR A 185 -11.75 -19.44 -9.99
C TYR A 185 -12.67 -18.30 -10.47
N MET A 186 -12.27 -17.05 -10.31
CA MET A 186 -13.06 -15.92 -10.78
C MET A 186 -13.18 -15.90 -12.31
N ALA A 187 -12.10 -16.28 -13.02
CA ALA A 187 -12.11 -16.40 -14.46
C ALA A 187 -12.71 -17.74 -14.95
N GLU A 188 -12.52 -18.82 -14.18
CA GLU A 188 -12.95 -20.16 -14.56
C GLU A 188 -14.45 -20.36 -14.36
N ASP A 189 -15.01 -19.88 -13.25
CA ASP A 189 -16.43 -20.01 -12.91
C ASP A 189 -16.91 -18.79 -12.08
N TYR A 190 -17.21 -17.70 -12.78
CA TYR A 190 -17.60 -16.44 -12.17
C TYR A 190 -18.86 -16.54 -11.29
N GLU A 191 -19.80 -17.39 -11.66
CA GLU A 191 -21.06 -17.62 -10.91
C GLU A 191 -20.93 -18.79 -9.90
N GLY A 192 -19.75 -19.40 -9.82
CA GLY A 192 -19.45 -20.51 -8.93
C GLY A 192 -19.36 -20.11 -7.46
N GLU A 193 -19.40 -21.12 -6.59
CA GLU A 193 -19.44 -20.96 -5.14
C GLU A 193 -18.19 -20.21 -4.59
N GLN A 194 -17.00 -20.48 -5.14
CA GLN A 194 -15.77 -19.82 -4.71
C GLN A 194 -15.75 -18.33 -5.08
N ALA A 195 -16.19 -17.98 -6.29
CA ALA A 195 -16.26 -16.61 -6.74
C ALA A 195 -17.31 -15.81 -5.95
N GLU A 196 -18.47 -16.41 -5.65
CA GLU A 196 -19.50 -15.80 -4.79
C GLU A 196 -19.03 -15.64 -3.34
N HIS A 197 -18.31 -16.63 -2.82
CA HIS A 197 -17.71 -16.54 -1.48
C HIS A 197 -16.73 -15.37 -1.40
N TRP A 198 -15.84 -15.23 -2.38
CA TRP A 198 -14.90 -14.11 -2.42
C TRP A 198 -15.62 -12.75 -2.45
N ARG A 199 -16.61 -12.56 -3.33
CA ARG A 199 -17.39 -11.31 -3.39
C ARG A 199 -18.08 -11.01 -2.07
N THR A 200 -18.57 -12.03 -1.38
CA THR A 200 -19.21 -11.91 -0.07
C THR A 200 -18.21 -11.44 1.00
N GLU A 201 -17.04 -12.07 1.07
CA GLU A 201 -16.02 -11.69 2.05
C GLU A 201 -15.38 -10.31 1.72
N TYR A 202 -15.22 -10.00 0.42
CA TYR A 202 -14.77 -8.68 0.00
C TYR A 202 -15.73 -7.57 0.46
N ARG A 203 -17.03 -7.78 0.29
CA ARG A 203 -18.08 -6.87 0.83
C ARG A 203 -17.98 -6.74 2.36
N LYS A 204 -17.84 -7.84 3.07
CA LYS A 204 -17.69 -7.83 4.55
C LYS A 204 -16.44 -7.08 4.99
N PHE A 205 -15.34 -7.25 4.27
CA PHE A 205 -14.10 -6.50 4.53
C PHE A 205 -14.36 -4.99 4.41
N ILE A 206 -14.98 -4.55 3.31
CA ILE A 206 -15.33 -3.13 3.11
C ILE A 206 -16.26 -2.61 4.20
N GLU A 207 -17.30 -3.37 4.56
CA GLU A 207 -18.21 -3.01 5.66
C GLU A 207 -17.48 -2.91 7.00
N THR A 208 -16.45 -3.72 7.21
CA THR A 208 -15.63 -3.66 8.41
C THR A 208 -14.80 -2.38 8.46
N ILE A 209 -14.20 -1.99 7.34
CA ILE A 209 -13.47 -0.71 7.22
C ILE A 209 -14.44 0.48 7.42
N GLN A 210 -15.63 0.45 6.83
CA GLN A 210 -16.64 1.49 7.04
C GLN A 210 -17.07 1.64 8.51
N LYS A 211 -17.17 0.54 9.25
CA LYS A 211 -17.46 0.60 10.68
C LYS A 211 -16.34 1.26 11.49
N LYS A 212 -15.08 1.12 11.06
CA LYS A 212 -13.93 1.81 11.65
C LYS A 212 -13.92 3.29 11.29
N TYR A 213 -14.25 3.62 10.05
CA TYR A 213 -14.14 4.95 9.44
C TYR A 213 -15.45 5.35 8.74
N PRO A 214 -16.51 5.72 9.49
CA PRO A 214 -17.86 5.90 8.92
C PRO A 214 -18.00 7.03 7.91
N LYS A 215 -17.04 7.95 7.84
CA LYS A 215 -17.07 9.11 6.95
C LYS A 215 -16.11 9.01 5.77
N CYS A 216 -15.27 7.95 5.70
CA CYS A 216 -14.28 7.85 4.65
C CYS A 216 -14.91 7.51 3.29
N GLU A 217 -14.29 8.01 2.22
CA GLU A 217 -14.53 7.51 0.87
C GLU A 217 -13.68 6.25 0.65
N ILE A 218 -14.26 5.17 0.15
CA ILE A 218 -13.57 3.92 -0.12
C ILE A 218 -13.46 3.72 -1.62
N ILE A 219 -12.24 3.57 -2.12
CA ILE A 219 -11.95 3.35 -3.53
C ILE A 219 -11.49 1.91 -3.72
N LEU A 220 -12.30 1.15 -4.44
CA LEU A 220 -12.01 -0.24 -4.80
C LEU A 220 -11.34 -0.26 -6.16
N THR A 221 -10.19 -0.90 -6.24
CA THR A 221 -9.40 -0.99 -7.46
C THR A 221 -8.55 -2.26 -7.47
N THR A 222 -7.96 -2.55 -8.59
CA THR A 222 -6.79 -3.42 -8.75
C THR A 222 -5.61 -2.54 -9.15
N THR A 223 -4.74 -3.02 -10.03
CA THR A 223 -3.61 -2.27 -10.56
C THR A 223 -3.45 -2.50 -12.07
N ILE A 224 -2.43 -1.90 -12.67
CA ILE A 224 -2.07 -2.18 -14.07
C ILE A 224 -1.29 -3.50 -14.22
N LEU A 225 -0.87 -4.14 -13.12
CA LEU A 225 -0.25 -5.46 -13.17
C LEU A 225 -1.17 -6.46 -13.88
N ASN A 226 -0.58 -7.33 -14.70
CA ASN A 226 -1.34 -8.28 -15.51
C ASN A 226 -2.18 -9.22 -14.63
N HIS A 227 -3.49 -9.20 -14.83
CA HIS A 227 -4.46 -10.08 -14.17
C HIS A 227 -5.70 -10.26 -15.03
N ASP A 228 -6.54 -11.23 -14.68
CA ASP A 228 -7.80 -11.48 -15.41
C ASP A 228 -8.87 -10.44 -15.07
N ALA A 229 -9.54 -9.90 -16.09
CA ALA A 229 -10.58 -8.87 -15.95
C ALA A 229 -11.83 -9.34 -15.17
N ALA A 230 -11.98 -10.64 -14.93
CA ALA A 230 -13.04 -11.16 -14.08
C ALA A 230 -12.94 -10.65 -12.63
N TRP A 231 -11.72 -10.39 -12.14
CA TRP A 231 -11.48 -9.78 -10.83
C TRP A 231 -11.98 -8.34 -10.78
N ASP A 232 -11.70 -7.54 -11.81
CA ASP A 232 -12.21 -6.17 -11.92
C ASP A 232 -13.73 -6.13 -11.99
N ARG A 233 -14.32 -7.07 -12.74
CA ARG A 233 -15.78 -7.24 -12.81
C ARG A 233 -16.37 -7.55 -11.44
N ALA A 234 -15.74 -8.44 -10.65
CA ALA A 234 -16.23 -8.82 -9.33
C ALA A 234 -16.14 -7.64 -8.34
N ILE A 235 -15.03 -6.89 -8.35
CA ILE A 235 -14.85 -5.68 -7.55
C ILE A 235 -15.88 -4.62 -7.92
N GLY A 236 -16.08 -4.39 -9.24
CA GLY A 236 -17.07 -3.44 -9.75
C GLY A 236 -18.49 -3.82 -9.35
N GLN A 237 -18.84 -5.12 -9.36
CA GLN A 237 -20.14 -5.60 -8.88
C GLN A 237 -20.35 -5.25 -7.40
N VAL A 238 -19.38 -5.52 -6.55
CA VAL A 238 -19.47 -5.20 -5.11
C VAL A 238 -19.57 -3.69 -4.91
N ALA A 239 -18.78 -2.88 -5.65
CA ALA A 239 -18.86 -1.43 -5.57
C ALA A 239 -20.26 -0.90 -5.96
N GLU A 240 -20.87 -1.42 -7.03
CA GLU A 240 -22.22 -1.00 -7.45
C GLU A 240 -23.29 -1.36 -6.39
N GLU A 241 -23.16 -2.52 -5.75
CA GLU A 241 -24.04 -2.92 -4.65
C GLU A 241 -23.90 -2.02 -3.41
N MET A 242 -22.76 -1.34 -3.25
CA MET A 242 -22.41 -0.50 -2.10
C MET A 242 -22.31 1.00 -2.43
N LYS A 243 -22.65 1.43 -3.65
CA LYS A 243 -22.43 2.81 -4.14
C LYS A 243 -23.01 3.91 -3.26
N ASP A 244 -24.12 3.66 -2.58
CA ASP A 244 -24.75 4.64 -1.68
C ASP A 244 -24.05 4.75 -0.32
N LYS A 245 -22.93 4.07 -0.13
CA LYS A 245 -22.14 3.99 1.11
C LYS A 245 -20.75 4.61 0.98
N HIS A 246 -20.57 5.60 0.11
CA HIS A 246 -19.27 6.21 -0.16
C HIS A 246 -18.23 5.19 -0.68
N VAL A 247 -18.67 4.25 -1.51
CA VAL A 247 -17.84 3.23 -2.14
C VAL A 247 -17.78 3.45 -3.63
N HIS A 248 -16.59 3.54 -4.18
CA HIS A 248 -16.31 3.84 -5.57
C HIS A 248 -15.51 2.72 -6.22
N HIS A 249 -15.71 2.47 -7.49
CA HIS A 249 -14.87 1.60 -8.29
C HIS A 249 -14.02 2.44 -9.24
N PHE A 250 -12.71 2.18 -9.24
CA PHE A 250 -11.78 2.88 -10.12
C PHE A 250 -10.92 1.88 -10.89
N LEU A 251 -10.78 2.11 -12.20
CA LEU A 251 -9.92 1.33 -13.09
C LEU A 251 -8.92 2.26 -13.77
N TYR A 252 -7.66 1.85 -13.80
CA TYR A 252 -6.61 2.52 -14.53
C TYR A 252 -6.77 2.35 -16.05
N THR A 253 -6.23 3.24 -16.86
CA THR A 253 -6.28 3.18 -18.33
C THR A 253 -5.78 1.84 -18.87
N ASN A 254 -4.69 1.30 -18.29
CA ASN A 254 -4.13 0.00 -18.67
C ASN A 254 -4.35 -1.08 -17.59
N ASN A 255 -5.49 -1.02 -16.92
CA ASN A 255 -5.81 -1.93 -15.83
C ASN A 255 -5.66 -3.39 -16.25
N GLY A 256 -4.95 -4.20 -15.46
CA GLY A 256 -4.76 -5.63 -15.69
C GLY A 256 -3.89 -6.03 -16.88
N SER A 257 -3.38 -5.09 -17.67
CA SER A 257 -2.61 -5.42 -18.88
C SER A 257 -1.41 -4.48 -19.13
N GLY A 258 -1.07 -3.64 -18.16
CA GLY A 258 -0.10 -2.57 -18.35
C GLY A 258 1.35 -3.01 -18.23
N THR A 259 1.65 -4.10 -17.54
CA THR A 259 3.02 -4.59 -17.35
C THR A 259 3.09 -6.10 -17.15
N HIS A 260 4.23 -6.69 -17.46
CA HIS A 260 4.46 -8.13 -17.35
C HIS A 260 5.09 -8.55 -16.01
N GLY A 261 5.88 -7.69 -15.40
CA GLY A 261 6.40 -7.85 -14.03
C GLY A 261 5.79 -6.81 -13.12
N HIS A 262 6.28 -6.67 -11.89
CA HIS A 262 5.86 -5.60 -11.00
C HIS A 262 6.11 -4.22 -11.63
N ILE A 263 5.44 -3.24 -11.08
CA ILE A 263 5.39 -1.87 -11.58
C ILE A 263 6.66 -1.10 -11.17
N ARG A 264 7.22 -0.32 -12.10
CA ARG A 264 8.40 0.52 -11.85
C ARG A 264 7.99 1.98 -11.68
N ILE A 265 8.92 2.81 -11.22
CA ILE A 265 8.67 4.24 -10.95
C ILE A 265 7.88 4.95 -12.06
N PRO A 266 8.25 4.88 -13.36
CA PRO A 266 7.50 5.61 -14.39
C PRO A 266 6.05 5.14 -14.59
N GLU A 267 5.78 3.87 -14.31
CA GLU A 267 4.44 3.28 -14.36
C GLU A 267 3.66 3.67 -13.11
N ALA A 268 4.29 3.61 -11.93
CA ALA A 268 3.71 4.06 -10.68
C ALA A 268 3.35 5.55 -10.68
N GLU A 269 4.17 6.39 -11.30
CA GLU A 269 3.89 7.82 -11.48
C GLU A 269 2.62 8.07 -12.29
N LYS A 270 2.39 7.30 -13.37
CA LYS A 270 1.17 7.38 -14.17
C LYS A 270 -0.04 6.91 -13.40
N MET A 271 0.06 5.79 -12.68
CA MET A 271 -1.01 5.32 -11.81
C MET A 271 -1.36 6.37 -10.75
N ALA A 272 -0.35 6.96 -10.11
CA ALA A 272 -0.57 8.00 -9.12
C ALA A 272 -1.26 9.25 -9.70
N GLU A 273 -0.96 9.62 -10.94
CA GLU A 273 -1.65 10.71 -11.65
C GLU A 273 -3.13 10.40 -11.86
N GLU A 274 -3.43 9.22 -12.40
CA GLU A 274 -4.81 8.80 -12.66
C GLU A 274 -5.62 8.71 -11.36
N LEU A 275 -5.06 8.06 -10.32
CA LEU A 275 -5.74 7.87 -9.05
C LEU A 275 -5.93 9.20 -8.29
N SER A 276 -4.90 10.06 -8.25
CA SER A 276 -5.05 11.36 -7.59
C SER A 276 -6.08 12.25 -8.30
N GLY A 277 -6.10 12.24 -9.63
CA GLY A 277 -7.13 12.95 -10.41
C GLY A 277 -8.55 12.42 -10.14
N PHE A 278 -8.72 11.10 -9.98
CA PHE A 278 -10.00 10.54 -9.57
C PHE A 278 -10.41 10.99 -8.17
N ILE A 279 -9.50 10.92 -7.20
CA ILE A 279 -9.78 11.36 -5.82
C ILE A 279 -10.16 12.84 -5.78
N GLU A 280 -9.44 13.71 -6.49
CA GLU A 280 -9.77 15.14 -6.60
C GLU A 280 -11.15 15.38 -7.22
N SER A 281 -11.59 14.51 -8.15
CA SER A 281 -12.91 14.60 -8.77
C SER A 281 -14.07 14.34 -7.80
N LEU A 282 -13.81 13.70 -6.64
CA LEU A 282 -14.80 13.53 -5.58
C LEU A 282 -15.07 14.82 -4.80
N GLY A 283 -14.23 15.84 -4.97
CA GLY A 283 -14.40 17.19 -4.43
C GLY A 283 -13.74 17.41 -3.06
N GLU A 284 -13.67 18.66 -2.63
CA GLU A 284 -12.97 19.05 -1.39
C GLU A 284 -13.70 18.61 -0.11
N GLU A 285 -14.99 18.30 -0.19
CA GLU A 285 -15.79 17.90 0.97
C GLU A 285 -15.32 16.59 1.61
N ILE A 286 -14.71 15.68 0.81
CA ILE A 286 -14.21 14.41 1.31
C ILE A 286 -13.08 14.54 2.35
N TRP A 287 -12.40 15.71 2.39
CA TRP A 287 -11.29 16.00 3.29
C TRP A 287 -11.71 16.65 4.62
N LYS A 288 -12.99 16.73 4.90
CA LYS A 288 -13.51 17.32 6.14
C LYS A 288 -13.73 16.27 7.23
N ASP A 289 -13.21 16.55 8.43
CA ASP A 289 -13.36 15.69 9.62
C ASP A 289 -14.81 15.50 10.10
#